data_270b7133ed283c9890d4f355d1aa5b2f
#
_entry.id   270b7133ed283c9890d4f355d1aa5b2f
#
_cell.length_a   1.000
_cell.length_b   1.000
_cell.length_c   1.000
_cell.angle_alpha   90.00
_cell.angle_beta   90.00
_cell.angle_gamma   90.00
#
_symmetry.space_group_name_H-M   'P 1'
#
loop_
_entity.id
_entity.type
_entity.pdbx_description
1 polymer ?
#
loop_
_entity_poly.entity_id
_entity_poly.type
_entity_poly.pdbx_seq_one_letter_code
_entity_poly.pdbx_strand_id
1 'polypeptide(L)'
;MIIFSDVQKWYGSYHALKHVSAEVKKGEVVVLLGPSGSGKSTLIRTVNRLEEIQQGQILFDGFDVTSTASRHDINALRSRVGFVFQQFNLFPHMSALDNVTLAPIHVKGLKRSHARELALTLLERVGMRHKAGSFPGQLSGGQQQRVAIARALAMEPPAMLFDEPTSALDPEMVGEVLSVMRDLANDGMTMMCVTHEMNFAREVADSIWFMDDGQIVEKSTPEVFFSNPTHQRAQRFLADRSKR
;
A
#
# COMPACT_ATOMS: atom_id res chain seq x y z
N MET A 1 -12.93 8.58 1.16
CA MET A 1 -11.65 8.66 0.42
C MET A 1 -11.54 7.59 -0.64
N ILE A 2 -11.60 6.30 -0.30
CA ILE A 2 -11.68 5.19 -1.25
C ILE A 2 -13.00 4.46 -1.02
N ILE A 3 -13.81 4.29 -2.07
CA ILE A 3 -15.12 3.62 -1.95
C ILE A 3 -15.14 2.47 -2.96
N PHE A 4 -15.44 1.28 -2.47
CA PHE A 4 -15.69 0.09 -3.26
C PHE A 4 -17.19 -0.20 -3.23
N SER A 5 -17.83 -0.32 -4.38
CA SER A 5 -19.27 -0.59 -4.52
C SER A 5 -19.46 -1.83 -5.38
N ASP A 6 -19.82 -2.93 -4.76
CA ASP A 6 -20.10 -4.24 -5.42
C ASP A 6 -18.97 -4.68 -6.37
N VAL A 7 -17.72 -4.53 -5.94
CA VAL A 7 -16.55 -4.81 -6.77
C VAL A 7 -16.39 -6.30 -7.00
N GLN A 8 -16.31 -6.68 -8.28
CA GLN A 8 -16.11 -8.06 -8.69
C GLN A 8 -14.98 -8.17 -9.73
N LYS A 9 -14.11 -9.16 -9.54
CA LYS A 9 -12.94 -9.41 -10.38
C LYS A 9 -12.80 -10.88 -10.71
N TRP A 10 -12.58 -11.19 -11.97
CA TRP A 10 -12.27 -12.54 -12.44
C TRP A 10 -10.90 -12.60 -13.12
N TYR A 11 -10.21 -13.72 -12.95
CA TYR A 11 -9.06 -14.15 -13.74
C TYR A 11 -9.48 -15.41 -14.51
N GLY A 12 -9.89 -15.26 -15.77
CA GLY A 12 -10.54 -16.32 -16.52
C GLY A 12 -11.82 -16.79 -15.82
N SER A 13 -11.89 -18.05 -15.41
CA SER A 13 -13.03 -18.59 -14.65
C SER A 13 -12.92 -18.40 -13.13
N TYR A 14 -11.76 -17.96 -12.61
CA TYR A 14 -11.56 -17.78 -11.18
C TYR A 14 -12.10 -16.44 -10.71
N HIS A 15 -13.10 -16.47 -9.79
CA HIS A 15 -13.72 -15.29 -9.19
C HIS A 15 -12.88 -14.81 -8.00
N ALA A 16 -11.99 -13.87 -8.23
CA ALA A 16 -10.99 -13.41 -7.26
C ALA A 16 -11.51 -12.39 -6.26
N LEU A 17 -12.44 -11.52 -6.67
CA LEU A 17 -13.15 -10.59 -5.77
C LEU A 17 -14.65 -10.76 -6.00
N LYS A 18 -15.39 -10.94 -4.90
CA LYS A 18 -16.81 -11.32 -4.90
C LYS A 18 -17.62 -10.30 -4.11
N HIS A 19 -18.31 -9.39 -4.81
CA HIS A 19 -19.24 -8.42 -4.23
C HIS A 19 -18.62 -7.58 -3.10
N VAL A 20 -17.38 -7.08 -3.30
CA VAL A 20 -16.67 -6.31 -2.28
C VAL A 20 -17.25 -4.89 -2.20
N SER A 21 -17.83 -4.54 -1.04
CA SER A 21 -18.30 -3.20 -0.72
C SER A 21 -17.68 -2.71 0.58
N ALA A 22 -16.96 -1.59 0.51
CA ALA A 22 -16.20 -1.04 1.63
C ALA A 22 -15.84 0.42 1.40
N GLU A 23 -15.52 1.13 2.47
CA GLU A 23 -15.05 2.51 2.41
C GLU A 23 -13.84 2.70 3.32
N VAL A 24 -12.83 3.42 2.81
CA VAL A 24 -11.70 3.96 3.57
C VAL A 24 -11.91 5.46 3.69
N LYS A 25 -11.95 5.99 4.90
CA LYS A 25 -12.09 7.41 5.17
C LYS A 25 -10.75 8.14 5.00
N LYS A 26 -10.80 9.45 4.88
CA LYS A 26 -9.57 10.27 4.85
C LYS A 26 -8.88 10.21 6.21
N GLY A 27 -7.57 9.97 6.21
CA GLY A 27 -6.76 9.80 7.43
C GLY A 27 -6.89 8.43 8.09
N GLU A 28 -7.73 7.53 7.55
CA GLU A 28 -7.92 6.19 8.11
C GLU A 28 -6.82 5.23 7.63
N VAL A 29 -6.33 4.41 8.55
CA VAL A 29 -5.43 3.30 8.29
C VAL A 29 -6.22 1.99 8.29
N VAL A 30 -6.40 1.40 7.12
CA VAL A 30 -7.06 0.11 6.95
C VAL A 30 -6.01 -0.97 6.71
N VAL A 31 -6.03 -2.02 7.52
CA VAL A 31 -5.16 -3.19 7.33
C VAL A 31 -5.99 -4.38 6.84
N LEU A 32 -5.57 -4.96 5.70
CA LEU A 32 -6.17 -6.16 5.13
C LEU A 32 -5.42 -7.40 5.61
N LEU A 33 -6.13 -8.28 6.29
CA LEU A 33 -5.62 -9.56 6.77
C LEU A 33 -6.39 -10.71 6.11
N GLY A 34 -5.81 -11.92 6.13
CA GLY A 34 -6.45 -13.12 5.59
C GLY A 34 -5.43 -14.10 5.00
N PRO A 35 -5.87 -15.31 4.66
CA PRO A 35 -5.00 -16.34 4.07
C PRO A 35 -4.45 -15.91 2.70
N SER A 36 -3.37 -16.59 2.26
CA SER A 36 -2.85 -16.41 0.90
C SER A 36 -3.94 -16.76 -0.12
N GLY A 37 -4.04 -15.99 -1.20
CA GLY A 37 -5.06 -16.19 -2.22
C GLY A 37 -6.45 -15.65 -1.87
N SER A 38 -6.67 -14.99 -0.73
CA SER A 38 -7.98 -14.45 -0.36
C SER A 38 -8.39 -13.17 -1.11
N GLY A 39 -7.56 -12.64 -2.01
CA GLY A 39 -7.88 -11.47 -2.84
C GLY A 39 -7.33 -10.13 -2.35
N LYS A 40 -6.56 -10.07 -1.24
CA LYS A 40 -6.05 -8.83 -0.64
C LYS A 40 -5.24 -7.97 -1.62
N SER A 41 -4.19 -8.55 -2.21
CA SER A 41 -3.35 -7.86 -3.20
C SER A 41 -4.13 -7.49 -4.46
N THR A 42 -5.08 -8.33 -4.87
CA THR A 42 -5.98 -8.00 -5.98
C THR A 42 -6.81 -6.77 -5.65
N LEU A 43 -7.45 -6.73 -4.46
CA LEU A 43 -8.28 -5.60 -4.04
C LEU A 43 -7.50 -4.29 -4.00
N ILE A 44 -6.33 -4.26 -3.36
CA ILE A 44 -5.55 -3.03 -3.23
C ILE A 44 -5.03 -2.53 -4.60
N ARG A 45 -4.71 -3.45 -5.52
CA ARG A 45 -4.25 -3.12 -6.88
C ARG A 45 -5.36 -2.61 -7.80
N THR A 46 -6.63 -2.79 -7.44
CA THR A 46 -7.73 -2.21 -8.21
C THR A 46 -7.82 -0.69 -8.04
N VAL A 47 -7.39 -0.15 -6.89
CA VAL A 47 -7.48 1.29 -6.55
C VAL A 47 -6.68 2.16 -7.53
N ASN A 48 -5.50 1.70 -7.98
CA ASN A 48 -4.66 2.43 -8.95
C ASN A 48 -4.73 1.82 -10.36
N ARG A 49 -5.72 0.93 -10.57
CA ARG A 49 -5.97 0.28 -11.86
C ARG A 49 -4.77 -0.52 -12.39
N LEU A 50 -3.98 -1.11 -11.49
CA LEU A 50 -3.05 -2.19 -11.83
C LEU A 50 -3.81 -3.49 -12.14
N GLU A 51 -4.95 -3.67 -11.45
CA GLU A 51 -5.94 -4.71 -11.74
C GLU A 51 -7.26 -4.06 -12.14
N GLU A 52 -7.81 -4.45 -13.28
CA GLU A 52 -9.12 -3.98 -13.74
C GLU A 52 -10.22 -4.87 -13.18
N ILE A 53 -11.32 -4.28 -12.76
CA ILE A 53 -12.52 -4.99 -12.32
C ILE A 53 -13.49 -5.21 -13.50
N GLN A 54 -14.33 -6.23 -13.41
CA GLN A 54 -15.33 -6.49 -14.44
C GLN A 54 -16.72 -5.98 -14.06
N GLN A 55 -17.02 -5.84 -12.75
CA GLN A 55 -18.30 -5.31 -12.28
C GLN A 55 -18.08 -4.47 -11.01
N GLY A 56 -19.03 -3.58 -10.75
CA GLY A 56 -18.99 -2.66 -9.62
C GLY A 56 -18.33 -1.35 -9.95
N GLN A 57 -18.04 -0.54 -8.91
CA GLN A 57 -17.44 0.78 -9.03
C GLN A 57 -16.40 1.00 -7.95
N ILE A 58 -15.35 1.74 -8.28
CA ILE A 58 -14.34 2.21 -7.32
C ILE A 58 -14.21 3.71 -7.49
N LEU A 59 -14.39 4.44 -6.37
CA LEU A 59 -14.11 5.87 -6.31
C LEU A 59 -12.84 6.10 -5.47
N PHE A 60 -11.94 6.94 -5.96
CA PHE A 60 -10.75 7.39 -5.25
C PHE A 60 -10.76 8.91 -5.20
N ASP A 61 -10.94 9.48 -4.02
CA ASP A 61 -10.98 10.94 -3.79
C ASP A 61 -11.94 11.68 -4.76
N GLY A 62 -13.14 11.09 -4.93
CA GLY A 62 -14.17 11.58 -5.85
C GLY A 62 -13.96 11.23 -7.32
N PHE A 63 -12.82 10.64 -7.68
CA PHE A 63 -12.52 10.23 -9.04
C PHE A 63 -13.00 8.79 -9.28
N ASP A 64 -13.76 8.56 -10.35
CA ASP A 64 -14.20 7.21 -10.73
C ASP A 64 -13.07 6.45 -11.42
N VAL A 65 -12.47 5.53 -10.69
CA VAL A 65 -11.38 4.66 -11.17
C VAL A 65 -11.84 3.73 -12.28
N THR A 66 -13.12 3.31 -12.24
CA THR A 66 -13.67 2.30 -13.15
C THR A 66 -14.03 2.86 -14.51
N SER A 67 -14.50 4.10 -14.58
CA SER A 67 -14.87 4.79 -15.83
C SER A 67 -13.65 5.31 -16.61
N THR A 68 -12.44 5.19 -16.04
CA THR A 68 -11.20 5.72 -16.61
C THR A 68 -10.82 4.95 -17.87
N ALA A 69 -11.12 5.51 -19.04
CA ALA A 69 -10.94 4.85 -20.33
C ALA A 69 -9.62 5.22 -21.02
N SER A 70 -9.08 6.41 -20.79
CA SER A 70 -7.89 6.89 -21.49
C SER A 70 -6.61 6.60 -20.71
N ARG A 71 -5.50 6.41 -21.43
CA ARG A 71 -4.16 6.28 -20.83
C ARG A 71 -3.78 7.54 -20.01
N HIS A 72 -4.25 8.70 -20.44
CA HIS A 72 -4.02 9.96 -19.74
C HIS A 72 -4.67 9.95 -18.37
N ASP A 73 -5.94 9.53 -18.26
CA ASP A 73 -6.68 9.48 -16.98
C ASP A 73 -6.09 8.46 -16.04
N ILE A 74 -5.66 7.30 -16.56
CA ILE A 74 -4.95 6.28 -15.77
C ILE A 74 -3.65 6.84 -15.19
N ASN A 75 -2.87 7.59 -15.96
CA ASN A 75 -1.64 8.21 -15.48
C ASN A 75 -1.94 9.30 -14.44
N ALA A 76 -2.99 10.10 -14.65
CA ALA A 76 -3.45 11.09 -13.68
C ALA A 76 -3.89 10.43 -12.35
N LEU A 77 -4.65 9.35 -12.40
CA LEU A 77 -4.98 8.55 -11.22
C LEU A 77 -3.71 8.04 -10.51
N ARG A 78 -2.82 7.38 -11.24
CA ARG A 78 -1.59 6.79 -10.68
C ARG A 78 -0.64 7.82 -10.09
N SER A 79 -0.67 9.07 -10.57
CA SER A 79 0.11 10.16 -9.97
C SER A 79 -0.42 10.61 -8.61
N ARG A 80 -1.68 10.30 -8.29
CA ARG A 80 -2.36 10.64 -7.03
C ARG A 80 -2.37 9.50 -6.02
N VAL A 81 -2.04 8.26 -6.41
CA VAL A 81 -2.04 7.09 -5.53
C VAL A 81 -0.60 6.66 -5.28
N GLY A 82 -0.12 6.82 -4.05
CA GLY A 82 1.16 6.25 -3.66
C GLY A 82 1.04 4.73 -3.55
N PHE A 83 1.91 3.98 -4.23
CA PHE A 83 1.89 2.52 -4.18
C PHE A 83 3.28 1.97 -3.87
N VAL A 84 3.35 1.11 -2.85
CA VAL A 84 4.57 0.43 -2.41
C VAL A 84 4.35 -1.08 -2.57
N PHE A 85 5.19 -1.71 -3.38
CA PHE A 85 5.10 -3.12 -3.72
C PHE A 85 5.90 -3.99 -2.75
N GLN A 86 5.62 -5.28 -2.75
CA GLN A 86 6.41 -6.32 -2.10
C GLN A 86 7.86 -6.33 -2.59
N GLN A 87 8.05 -6.27 -3.92
CA GLN A 87 9.35 -6.01 -4.53
C GLN A 87 9.56 -4.50 -4.65
N PHE A 88 10.75 -4.03 -4.34
CA PHE A 88 11.06 -2.60 -4.22
C PHE A 88 10.85 -1.82 -5.51
N ASN A 89 11.05 -2.48 -6.67
CA ASN A 89 10.87 -1.94 -8.02
C ASN A 89 11.62 -0.62 -8.25
N LEU A 90 12.80 -0.46 -7.65
CA LEU A 90 13.67 0.67 -7.94
C LEU A 90 14.32 0.50 -9.32
N PHE A 91 14.56 1.61 -9.98
CA PHE A 91 15.32 1.63 -11.22
C PHE A 91 16.78 1.32 -10.92
N PRO A 92 17.34 0.17 -11.35
CA PRO A 92 18.65 -0.30 -10.89
C PRO A 92 19.82 0.56 -11.39
N HIS A 93 19.63 1.28 -12.49
CA HIS A 93 20.60 2.18 -13.11
C HIS A 93 20.54 3.62 -12.62
N MET A 94 19.70 3.89 -11.62
CA MET A 94 19.50 5.20 -11.01
C MET A 94 19.89 5.17 -9.55
N SER A 95 20.45 6.26 -9.03
CA SER A 95 20.71 6.43 -7.60
C SER A 95 19.40 6.47 -6.79
N ALA A 96 19.49 6.33 -5.46
CA ALA A 96 18.34 6.52 -4.57
C ALA A 96 17.69 7.90 -4.78
N LEU A 97 18.50 8.95 -4.88
CA LEU A 97 18.03 10.31 -5.16
C LEU A 97 17.31 10.41 -6.50
N ASP A 98 17.89 9.83 -7.56
CA ASP A 98 17.31 9.88 -8.90
C ASP A 98 16.00 9.08 -8.98
N ASN A 99 15.90 7.95 -8.29
CA ASN A 99 14.66 7.20 -8.14
C ASN A 99 13.53 8.04 -7.54
N VAL A 100 13.84 8.87 -6.54
CA VAL A 100 12.85 9.73 -5.86
C VAL A 100 12.52 10.97 -6.69
N THR A 101 13.48 11.56 -7.41
CA THR A 101 13.26 12.79 -8.19
C THR A 101 12.58 12.57 -9.54
N LEU A 102 12.61 11.36 -10.07
CA LEU A 102 12.16 11.06 -11.44
C LEU A 102 10.71 11.50 -11.71
N ALA A 103 9.77 11.04 -10.88
CA ALA A 103 8.36 11.34 -11.07
C ALA A 103 8.04 12.84 -10.81
N PRO A 104 8.52 13.50 -9.75
CA PRO A 104 8.37 14.94 -9.56
C PRO A 104 8.81 15.77 -10.77
N ILE A 105 9.93 15.41 -11.41
CA ILE A 105 10.43 16.14 -12.58
C ILE A 105 9.56 15.88 -13.82
N HIS A 106 9.30 14.60 -14.13
CA HIS A 106 8.71 14.25 -15.42
C HIS A 106 7.19 14.22 -15.43
N VAL A 107 6.54 14.04 -14.28
CA VAL A 107 5.07 13.98 -14.15
C VAL A 107 4.51 15.28 -13.60
N LYS A 108 5.10 15.82 -12.51
CA LYS A 108 4.66 17.11 -11.92
C LYS A 108 5.29 18.34 -12.58
N GLY A 109 6.34 18.15 -13.40
CA GLY A 109 7.03 19.26 -14.08
C GLY A 109 7.87 20.14 -13.12
N LEU A 110 8.26 19.61 -11.95
CA LEU A 110 9.08 20.38 -11.01
C LEU A 110 10.47 20.68 -11.58
N LYS A 111 11.00 21.86 -11.26
CA LYS A 111 12.40 22.18 -11.54
C LYS A 111 13.32 21.20 -10.82
N ARG A 112 14.41 20.81 -11.47
CA ARG A 112 15.37 19.83 -10.92
C ARG A 112 15.88 20.19 -9.53
N SER A 113 16.13 21.48 -9.24
CA SER A 113 16.54 21.93 -7.90
C SER A 113 15.48 21.62 -6.83
N HIS A 114 14.22 21.98 -7.09
CA HIS A 114 13.13 21.74 -6.14
C HIS A 114 12.83 20.25 -5.96
N ALA A 115 12.86 19.47 -7.05
CA ALA A 115 12.70 18.01 -6.96
C ALA A 115 13.82 17.36 -6.13
N ARG A 116 15.07 17.88 -6.25
CA ARG A 116 16.21 17.40 -5.46
C ARG A 116 16.07 17.73 -3.98
N GLU A 117 15.66 18.94 -3.63
CA GLU A 117 15.41 19.35 -2.24
C GLU A 117 14.29 18.49 -1.61
N LEU A 118 13.16 18.35 -2.29
CA LEU A 118 12.07 17.48 -1.87
C LEU A 118 12.54 16.03 -1.65
N ALA A 119 13.28 15.48 -2.60
CA ALA A 119 13.79 14.12 -2.51
C ALA A 119 14.76 13.93 -1.33
N LEU A 120 15.66 14.90 -1.06
CA LEU A 120 16.57 14.84 0.09
C LEU A 120 15.80 14.91 1.41
N THR A 121 14.76 15.72 1.51
CA THR A 121 13.88 15.78 2.68
C THR A 121 13.14 14.45 2.90
N LEU A 122 12.61 13.85 1.84
CA LEU A 122 11.93 12.55 1.94
C LEU A 122 12.90 11.41 2.26
N LEU A 123 14.09 11.42 1.67
CA LEU A 123 15.13 10.45 2.03
C LEU A 123 15.58 10.61 3.50
N GLU A 124 15.63 11.83 4.02
CA GLU A 124 15.88 12.07 5.45
C GLU A 124 14.78 11.46 6.31
N ARG A 125 13.51 11.71 5.94
CA ARG A 125 12.32 11.20 6.64
C ARG A 125 12.32 9.68 6.76
N VAL A 126 12.84 8.98 5.76
CA VAL A 126 12.96 7.50 5.78
C VAL A 126 14.35 7.02 6.23
N GLY A 127 15.21 7.91 6.78
CA GLY A 127 16.55 7.59 7.28
C GLY A 127 17.57 7.23 6.19
N MET A 128 17.35 7.66 4.94
CA MET A 128 18.16 7.26 3.78
C MET A 128 18.97 8.39 3.14
N ARG A 129 19.01 9.60 3.75
CA ARG A 129 19.73 10.75 3.19
C ARG A 129 21.22 10.46 2.95
N HIS A 130 21.88 9.75 3.86
CA HIS A 130 23.30 9.37 3.76
C HIS A 130 23.60 8.41 2.61
N LYS A 131 22.57 7.77 2.04
CA LYS A 131 22.61 6.85 0.89
C LYS A 131 22.03 7.44 -0.39
N ALA A 132 21.78 8.76 -0.45
CA ALA A 132 21.16 9.41 -1.61
C ALA A 132 21.88 9.12 -2.94
N GLY A 133 23.21 9.00 -2.93
CA GLY A 133 24.01 8.66 -4.11
C GLY A 133 24.18 7.17 -4.40
N SER A 134 23.69 6.29 -3.52
CA SER A 134 23.84 4.84 -3.68
C SER A 134 22.86 4.29 -4.72
N PHE A 135 23.30 3.27 -5.47
CA PHE A 135 22.44 2.54 -6.40
C PHE A 135 21.75 1.37 -5.70
N PRO A 136 20.59 0.88 -6.21
CA PRO A 136 19.83 -0.20 -5.58
C PRO A 136 20.69 -1.42 -5.22
N GLY A 137 21.59 -1.86 -6.07
CA GLY A 137 22.50 -2.99 -5.77
C GLY A 137 23.49 -2.78 -4.63
N GLN A 138 23.60 -1.55 -4.11
CA GLN A 138 24.43 -1.18 -2.96
C GLN A 138 23.64 -1.01 -1.67
N LEU A 139 22.31 -1.25 -1.73
CA LEU A 139 21.38 -1.07 -0.64
C LEU A 139 20.85 -2.43 -0.18
N SER A 140 20.66 -2.60 1.14
CA SER A 140 19.93 -3.75 1.67
C SER A 140 18.46 -3.72 1.25
N GLY A 141 17.74 -4.83 1.38
CA GLY A 141 16.31 -4.90 1.06
C GLY A 141 15.49 -3.85 1.81
N GLY A 142 15.69 -3.70 3.13
CA GLY A 142 15.01 -2.68 3.93
C GLY A 142 15.36 -1.25 3.52
N GLN A 143 16.62 -1.00 3.11
CA GLN A 143 17.04 0.29 2.56
C GLN A 143 16.35 0.58 1.22
N GLN A 144 16.28 -0.41 0.32
CA GLN A 144 15.58 -0.28 -0.95
C GLN A 144 14.09 0.01 -0.74
N GLN A 145 13.45 -0.67 0.21
CA GLN A 145 12.04 -0.45 0.53
C GLN A 145 11.77 0.94 1.08
N ARG A 146 12.63 1.44 1.96
CA ARG A 146 12.52 2.82 2.46
C ARG A 146 12.70 3.86 1.34
N VAL A 147 13.60 3.64 0.40
CA VAL A 147 13.71 4.48 -0.82
C VAL A 147 12.45 4.38 -1.68
N ALA A 148 11.85 3.19 -1.83
CA ALA A 148 10.59 3.02 -2.56
C ALA A 148 9.42 3.78 -1.89
N ILE A 149 9.36 3.81 -0.55
CA ILE A 149 8.41 4.63 0.20
C ILE A 149 8.65 6.12 -0.07
N ALA A 150 9.90 6.61 0.03
CA ALA A 150 10.24 8.00 -0.27
C ALA A 150 9.86 8.38 -1.71
N ARG A 151 10.09 7.49 -2.68
CA ARG A 151 9.69 7.68 -4.09
C ARG A 151 8.17 7.84 -4.23
N ALA A 152 7.38 7.02 -3.54
CA ALA A 152 5.92 7.12 -3.57
C ALA A 152 5.44 8.43 -2.93
N LEU A 153 6.03 8.83 -1.80
CA LEU A 153 5.73 10.08 -1.11
C LEU A 153 6.08 11.34 -1.91
N ALA A 154 7.07 11.26 -2.83
CA ALA A 154 7.51 12.40 -3.64
C ALA A 154 6.40 12.94 -4.59
N MET A 155 5.39 12.13 -4.86
CA MET A 155 4.21 12.56 -5.59
C MET A 155 3.17 13.25 -4.71
N GLU A 156 3.39 13.35 -3.38
CA GLU A 156 2.47 13.93 -2.39
C GLU A 156 1.05 13.36 -2.53
N PRO A 157 0.92 12.03 -2.50
CA PRO A 157 -0.37 11.40 -2.73
C PRO A 157 -1.29 11.58 -1.52
N PRO A 158 -2.61 11.76 -1.72
CA PRO A 158 -3.58 11.81 -0.63
C PRO A 158 -3.78 10.46 0.09
N ALA A 159 -3.34 9.36 -0.50
CA ALA A 159 -3.35 8.03 0.11
C ALA A 159 -2.17 7.17 -0.33
N MET A 160 -1.70 6.30 0.57
CA MET A 160 -0.64 5.33 0.35
C MET A 160 -1.19 3.89 0.41
N LEU A 161 -0.83 3.08 -0.56
CA LEU A 161 -1.19 1.67 -0.65
C LEU A 161 0.08 0.82 -0.47
N PHE A 162 0.05 -0.12 0.46
CA PHE A 162 1.16 -1.01 0.76
C PHE A 162 0.75 -2.47 0.52
N ASP A 163 1.37 -3.11 -0.47
CA ASP A 163 1.11 -4.51 -0.82
C ASP A 163 2.26 -5.39 -0.33
N GLU A 164 2.12 -5.91 0.89
CA GLU A 164 3.10 -6.76 1.59
C GLU A 164 4.52 -6.17 1.62
N PRO A 165 4.72 -4.93 2.11
CA PRO A 165 5.98 -4.19 1.97
C PRO A 165 7.17 -4.82 2.70
N THR A 166 6.95 -5.79 3.60
CA THR A 166 8.00 -6.43 4.40
C THR A 166 8.26 -7.89 4.02
N SER A 167 7.43 -8.52 3.19
CA SER A 167 7.49 -9.95 2.95
C SER A 167 8.72 -10.44 2.16
N ALA A 168 9.43 -9.52 1.48
CA ALA A 168 10.68 -9.80 0.77
C ALA A 168 11.94 -9.42 1.59
N LEU A 169 11.78 -9.10 2.89
CA LEU A 169 12.84 -8.63 3.77
C LEU A 169 13.28 -9.69 4.77
N ASP A 170 14.57 -9.64 5.12
CA ASP A 170 15.07 -10.35 6.28
C ASP A 170 14.44 -9.81 7.58
N PRO A 171 14.16 -10.63 8.59
CA PRO A 171 13.48 -10.22 9.83
C PRO A 171 14.12 -9.00 10.52
N GLU A 172 15.44 -8.89 10.47
CA GLU A 172 16.19 -7.77 11.08
C GLU A 172 15.87 -6.42 10.43
N MET A 173 15.43 -6.43 9.16
CA MET A 173 15.16 -5.22 8.38
C MET A 173 13.69 -4.78 8.42
N VAL A 174 12.78 -5.64 8.87
CA VAL A 174 11.34 -5.40 8.94
C VAL A 174 11.02 -4.20 9.84
N GLY A 175 11.66 -4.14 11.00
CA GLY A 175 11.41 -3.11 12.01
C GLY A 175 11.60 -1.68 11.50
N GLU A 176 12.64 -1.44 10.69
CA GLU A 176 12.94 -0.11 10.14
C GLU A 176 11.88 0.36 9.13
N VAL A 177 11.37 -0.56 8.30
CA VAL A 177 10.31 -0.25 7.33
C VAL A 177 8.98 0.01 8.05
N LEU A 178 8.65 -0.83 9.04
CA LEU A 178 7.44 -0.65 9.85
C LEU A 178 7.47 0.66 10.66
N SER A 179 8.65 1.09 11.15
CA SER A 179 8.79 2.39 11.81
C SER A 179 8.40 3.54 10.89
N VAL A 180 8.89 3.57 9.66
CA VAL A 180 8.50 4.59 8.67
C VAL A 180 6.99 4.56 8.42
N MET A 181 6.38 3.37 8.31
CA MET A 181 4.93 3.25 8.11
C MET A 181 4.12 3.74 9.33
N ARG A 182 4.62 3.52 10.57
CA ARG A 182 3.99 4.08 11.79
C ARG A 182 4.03 5.60 11.78
N ASP A 183 5.17 6.19 11.41
CA ASP A 183 5.31 7.64 11.34
C ASP A 183 4.32 8.24 10.33
N LEU A 184 4.12 7.59 9.18
CA LEU A 184 3.12 8.01 8.19
C LEU A 184 1.68 7.92 8.74
N ALA A 185 1.35 6.87 9.48
CA ALA A 185 0.05 6.70 10.13
C ALA A 185 -0.19 7.80 11.18
N ASN A 186 0.80 8.07 12.03
CA ASN A 186 0.76 9.13 13.06
C ASN A 186 0.60 10.54 12.45
N ASP A 187 1.14 10.76 11.26
CA ASP A 187 0.97 12.01 10.51
C ASP A 187 -0.41 12.14 9.83
N GLY A 188 -1.30 11.17 10.04
CA GLY A 188 -2.67 11.18 9.49
C GLY A 188 -2.75 10.81 8.00
N MET A 189 -1.76 10.10 7.46
CA MET A 189 -1.79 9.60 6.08
C MET A 189 -2.90 8.56 5.94
N THR A 190 -3.74 8.71 4.92
CA THR A 190 -4.70 7.65 4.55
C THR A 190 -3.94 6.45 4.01
N MET A 191 -4.15 5.27 4.59
CA MET A 191 -3.39 4.09 4.21
C MET A 191 -4.28 2.85 4.03
N MET A 192 -3.98 2.05 3.00
CA MET A 192 -4.42 0.65 2.93
C MET A 192 -3.19 -0.24 2.91
N CYS A 193 -3.12 -1.19 3.83
CA CYS A 193 -1.95 -2.05 4.01
C CYS A 193 -2.34 -3.52 3.94
N VAL A 194 -1.79 -4.27 3.01
CA VAL A 194 -1.76 -5.74 3.05
C VAL A 194 -0.49 -6.13 3.78
N THR A 195 -0.60 -6.85 4.90
CA THR A 195 0.57 -7.25 5.69
C THR A 195 0.34 -8.56 6.42
N HIS A 196 1.43 -9.18 6.84
CA HIS A 196 1.46 -10.32 7.76
C HIS A 196 1.97 -9.93 9.15
N GLU A 197 2.30 -8.66 9.37
CA GLU A 197 2.84 -8.12 10.61
C GLU A 197 1.70 -7.79 11.60
N MET A 198 1.34 -8.76 12.46
CA MET A 198 0.19 -8.64 13.35
C MET A 198 0.36 -7.54 14.41
N ASN A 199 1.58 -7.35 14.92
CA ASN A 199 1.87 -6.30 15.89
C ASN A 199 1.69 -4.92 15.27
N PHE A 200 2.19 -4.72 14.04
CA PHE A 200 1.99 -3.50 13.29
C PHE A 200 0.48 -3.23 13.05
N ALA A 201 -0.26 -4.25 12.60
CA ALA A 201 -1.70 -4.12 12.38
C ALA A 201 -2.45 -3.73 13.66
N ARG A 202 -2.08 -4.31 14.81
CA ARG A 202 -2.67 -4.01 16.12
C ARG A 202 -2.40 -2.56 16.57
N GLU A 203 -1.20 -2.06 16.26
CA GLU A 203 -0.70 -0.78 16.75
C GLU A 203 -1.22 0.42 15.93
N VAL A 204 -1.32 0.26 14.60
CA VAL A 204 -1.56 1.41 13.70
C VAL A 204 -2.92 1.41 13.01
N ALA A 205 -3.62 0.27 12.93
CA ALA A 205 -4.85 0.21 12.16
C ALA A 205 -6.01 0.88 12.93
N ASP A 206 -6.81 1.68 12.22
CA ASP A 206 -8.11 2.10 12.68
C ASP A 206 -9.16 1.02 12.42
N SER A 207 -8.98 0.26 11.33
CA SER A 207 -9.88 -0.82 10.92
C SER A 207 -9.11 -2.00 10.33
N ILE A 208 -9.49 -3.21 10.75
CA ILE A 208 -9.04 -4.47 10.17
C ILE A 208 -10.13 -5.01 9.24
N TRP A 209 -9.75 -5.28 7.99
CA TRP A 209 -10.60 -5.98 7.04
C TRP A 209 -10.06 -7.38 6.83
N PHE A 210 -10.80 -8.38 7.32
CA PHE A 210 -10.41 -9.77 7.13
C PHE A 210 -11.03 -10.32 5.86
N MET A 211 -10.19 -10.74 4.93
CA MET A 211 -10.59 -11.30 3.65
C MET A 211 -10.46 -12.82 3.63
N ASP A 212 -11.48 -13.49 3.11
CA ASP A 212 -11.47 -14.91 2.81
C ASP A 212 -12.24 -15.16 1.52
N ASP A 213 -11.72 -16.03 0.65
CA ASP A 213 -12.35 -16.44 -0.63
C ASP A 213 -12.93 -15.27 -1.48
N GLY A 214 -12.15 -14.18 -1.60
CA GLY A 214 -12.51 -13.01 -2.42
C GLY A 214 -13.52 -12.05 -1.80
N GLN A 215 -13.86 -12.22 -0.53
CA GLN A 215 -14.82 -11.39 0.20
C GLN A 215 -14.19 -10.77 1.44
N ILE A 216 -14.68 -9.60 1.87
CA ILE A 216 -14.42 -9.09 3.20
C ILE A 216 -15.46 -9.72 4.13
N VAL A 217 -15.04 -10.69 4.94
CA VAL A 217 -15.95 -11.45 5.81
C VAL A 217 -16.06 -10.88 7.22
N GLU A 218 -15.12 -10.01 7.60
CA GLU A 218 -15.18 -9.27 8.87
C GLU A 218 -14.52 -7.90 8.71
N LYS A 219 -15.14 -6.86 9.29
CA LYS A 219 -14.58 -5.52 9.50
C LYS A 219 -14.72 -5.16 10.96
N SER A 220 -13.63 -4.87 11.63
CA SER A 220 -13.64 -4.54 13.05
C SER A 220 -12.46 -3.65 13.44
N THR A 221 -12.49 -3.08 14.64
CA THR A 221 -11.31 -2.41 15.20
C THR A 221 -10.24 -3.45 15.55
N PRO A 222 -8.96 -3.05 15.67
CA PRO A 222 -7.90 -3.98 16.08
C PRO A 222 -8.20 -4.69 17.40
N GLU A 223 -8.73 -3.97 18.41
CA GLU A 223 -9.06 -4.57 19.72
C GLU A 223 -10.05 -5.73 19.56
N VAL A 224 -11.11 -5.54 18.79
CA VAL A 224 -12.13 -6.57 18.57
C VAL A 224 -11.56 -7.72 17.76
N PHE A 225 -10.88 -7.42 16.66
CA PHE A 225 -10.32 -8.45 15.77
C PHE A 225 -9.35 -9.37 16.50
N PHE A 226 -8.43 -8.82 17.28
CA PHE A 226 -7.38 -9.60 17.95
C PHE A 226 -7.81 -10.24 19.29
N SER A 227 -8.91 -9.79 19.90
CA SER A 227 -9.40 -10.37 21.17
C SER A 227 -10.58 -11.32 20.97
N ASN A 228 -11.53 -10.95 20.13
CA ASN A 228 -12.78 -11.69 19.94
C ASN A 228 -13.32 -11.53 18.52
N PRO A 229 -12.63 -12.05 17.50
CA PRO A 229 -13.11 -11.98 16.12
C PRO A 229 -14.44 -12.72 15.98
N THR A 230 -15.35 -12.13 15.22
CA THR A 230 -16.72 -12.62 15.07
C THR A 230 -16.82 -13.75 14.06
N HIS A 231 -16.02 -13.70 12.99
CA HIS A 231 -16.08 -14.69 11.93
C HIS A 231 -15.21 -15.92 12.23
N GLN A 232 -15.75 -17.14 12.06
CA GLN A 232 -15.06 -18.39 12.37
C GLN A 232 -13.71 -18.56 11.66
N ARG A 233 -13.61 -18.08 10.40
CA ARG A 233 -12.35 -18.13 9.63
C ARG A 233 -11.30 -17.18 10.20
N ALA A 234 -11.70 -16.01 10.74
CA ALA A 234 -10.79 -15.09 11.42
C ALA A 234 -10.26 -15.71 12.73
N GLN A 235 -11.12 -16.37 13.50
CA GLN A 235 -10.73 -17.09 14.73
C GLN A 235 -9.67 -18.15 14.42
N ARG A 236 -9.90 -19.00 13.41
CA ARG A 236 -8.93 -20.02 12.98
C ARG A 236 -7.62 -19.40 12.50
N PHE A 237 -7.69 -18.35 11.69
CA PHE A 237 -6.53 -17.65 11.18
C PHE A 237 -5.62 -17.11 12.29
N LEU A 238 -6.20 -16.52 13.35
CA LEU A 238 -5.45 -16.04 14.51
C LEU A 238 -4.89 -17.18 15.36
N ALA A 239 -5.67 -18.25 15.59
CA ALA A 239 -5.22 -19.42 16.34
C ALA A 239 -4.01 -20.12 15.69
N ASP A 240 -3.98 -20.21 14.37
CA ASP A 240 -2.86 -20.81 13.61
C ASP A 240 -1.58 -19.96 13.68
N ARG A 241 -1.72 -18.64 13.83
CA ARG A 241 -0.58 -17.72 13.96
C ARG A 241 -0.06 -17.56 15.37
N SER A 242 -0.87 -17.80 16.38
CA SER A 242 -0.44 -17.81 17.79
C SER A 242 0.46 -19.00 18.15
N LYS A 243 0.56 -20.00 17.27
CA LYS A 243 1.38 -21.21 17.44
C LYS A 243 2.77 -21.11 16.80
N ARG A 244 3.07 -20.02 16.13
CA ARG A 244 4.36 -19.74 15.48
C ARG A 244 5.10 -18.62 16.20
#